data_ca1b402fd3aa71e3ec69ec69e7c3cb4e
#
_entry.id   ca1b402fd3aa71e3ec69ec69e7c3cb4e
#
_cell.length_a   1.000
_cell.length_b   1.000
_cell.length_c   1.000
_cell.angle_alpha   90.00
_cell.angle_beta   90.00
_cell.angle_gamma   90.00
#
_symmetry.space_group_name_H-M   'P 1'
#
loop_
_entity.id
_entity.type
_entity.pdbx_description
1 polymer ?
#
loop_
_entity_poly.entity_id
_entity_poly.type
_entity_poly.pdbx_seq_one_letter_code
_entity_poly.pdbx_strand_id
1 'polypeptide(L)'
;MKYYYDVVLSFAGEDREYVEECADILTALGIKVFYDSYEQDVLWGKDLYTFLADIYSNKARYAIVFISQHYVKKCWTKHEFKFINERMFNSETEYLLPVFLDDTKLCGIPETQGYLTNKTPYEVAVMFAKKINKDIDV
;
A
#
# COMPACT_ATOMS: atom_id res chain seq x y z
N MET A 1 -3.10 19.16 3.75
CA MET A 1 -3.68 18.58 2.53
C MET A 1 -4.55 17.39 2.86
N LYS A 2 -5.72 17.33 2.24
CA LYS A 2 -6.68 16.29 2.53
C LYS A 2 -6.61 15.18 1.47
N TYR A 3 -6.37 13.93 1.92
CA TYR A 3 -6.31 12.79 1.04
C TYR A 3 -7.66 12.09 0.95
N TYR A 4 -7.95 11.50 -0.19
CA TYR A 4 -9.19 10.77 -0.41
C TYR A 4 -9.16 9.41 0.28
N TYR A 5 -7.99 8.77 0.28
CA TYR A 5 -7.77 7.49 0.96
C TYR A 5 -6.70 7.64 2.03
N ASP A 6 -6.87 6.92 3.13
CA ASP A 6 -5.83 6.86 4.16
C ASP A 6 -4.66 6.01 3.70
N VAL A 7 -4.96 4.95 2.93
CA VAL A 7 -3.94 4.02 2.49
C VAL A 7 -4.36 3.34 1.19
N VAL A 8 -3.38 3.08 0.33
CA VAL A 8 -3.53 2.21 -0.84
C VAL A 8 -2.68 0.97 -0.62
N LEU A 9 -3.21 -0.19 -1.02
CA LEU A 9 -2.53 -1.48 -0.84
C LEU A 9 -1.96 -1.94 -2.18
N SER A 10 -0.64 -2.16 -2.24
CA SER A 10 0.04 -2.66 -3.42
C SER A 10 0.53 -4.08 -3.16
N PHE A 11 0.13 -5.03 -4.00
CA PHE A 11 0.40 -6.44 -3.75
C PHE A 11 0.29 -7.26 -5.03
N ALA A 12 0.87 -8.47 -4.99
CA ALA A 12 0.71 -9.45 -6.06
C ALA A 12 -0.58 -10.25 -5.85
N GLY A 13 -1.22 -10.65 -6.93
CA GLY A 13 -2.48 -11.41 -6.86
C GLY A 13 -2.37 -12.70 -6.06
N GLU A 14 -1.19 -13.34 -6.07
CA GLU A 14 -0.96 -14.57 -5.32
C GLU A 14 -1.04 -14.35 -3.81
N ASP A 15 -0.84 -13.11 -3.34
CA ASP A 15 -0.90 -12.75 -1.93
C ASP A 15 -2.26 -12.18 -1.51
N ARG A 16 -3.25 -12.25 -2.38
CA ARG A 16 -4.55 -11.62 -2.17
C ARG A 16 -5.25 -12.04 -0.88
N GLU A 17 -5.16 -13.30 -0.52
CA GLU A 17 -5.81 -13.80 0.70
C GLU A 17 -5.31 -13.07 1.95
N TYR A 18 -4.01 -12.89 2.06
CA TYR A 18 -3.40 -12.15 3.17
C TYR A 18 -3.84 -10.69 3.14
N VAL A 19 -3.73 -10.05 1.96
CA VAL A 19 -3.99 -8.63 1.81
C VAL A 19 -5.47 -8.32 2.03
N GLU A 20 -6.37 -9.17 1.54
CA GLU A 20 -7.82 -8.98 1.73
C GLU A 20 -8.21 -9.03 3.20
N GLU A 21 -7.64 -9.95 3.97
CA GLU A 21 -7.87 -10.01 5.40
C GLU A 21 -7.42 -8.72 6.07
N CYS A 22 -6.24 -8.22 5.69
CA CYS A 22 -5.73 -6.95 6.21
C CYS A 22 -6.66 -5.79 5.82
N ALA A 23 -7.11 -5.74 4.57
CA ALA A 23 -8.01 -4.69 4.08
C ALA A 23 -9.34 -4.69 4.83
N ASP A 24 -9.89 -5.87 5.09
CA ASP A 24 -11.16 -6.00 5.82
C ASP A 24 -11.03 -5.48 7.25
N ILE A 25 -9.92 -5.78 7.92
CA ILE A 25 -9.68 -5.30 9.28
C ILE A 25 -9.50 -3.79 9.29
N LEU A 26 -8.72 -3.25 8.36
CA LEU A 26 -8.53 -1.80 8.24
C LEU A 26 -9.86 -1.07 8.03
N THR A 27 -10.69 -1.61 7.16
CA THR A 27 -12.00 -1.03 6.87
C THR A 27 -12.89 -1.07 8.11
N ALA A 28 -12.86 -2.19 8.86
CA ALA A 28 -13.62 -2.31 10.10
C ALA A 28 -13.17 -1.30 11.17
N LEU A 29 -11.91 -0.87 11.11
CA LEU A 29 -11.37 0.15 12.01
C LEU A 29 -11.69 1.58 11.56
N GLY A 30 -12.45 1.75 10.48
CA GLY A 30 -12.83 3.07 9.97
C GLY A 30 -11.80 3.72 9.08
N ILE A 31 -10.79 2.99 8.63
CA ILE A 31 -9.75 3.51 7.76
C ILE A 31 -10.20 3.41 6.31
N LYS A 32 -9.99 4.49 5.55
CA LYS A 32 -10.34 4.53 4.12
C LYS A 32 -9.25 3.86 3.31
N VAL A 33 -9.55 2.67 2.80
CA VAL A 33 -8.59 1.83 2.10
C VAL A 33 -8.93 1.79 0.62
N PHE A 34 -7.92 2.04 -0.24
CA PHE A 34 -8.06 1.69 -1.64
C PHE A 34 -7.57 0.26 -1.82
N TYR A 35 -8.50 -0.64 -2.14
CA TYR A 35 -8.23 -2.04 -2.41
C TYR A 35 -9.04 -2.39 -3.66
N ASP A 36 -8.37 -2.92 -4.68
CA ASP A 36 -8.97 -3.09 -6.00
C ASP A 36 -10.27 -3.89 -6.02
N SER A 37 -10.38 -4.89 -5.16
CA SER A 37 -11.62 -5.72 -5.10
C SER A 37 -12.82 -4.94 -4.58
N TYR A 38 -12.60 -3.93 -3.74
CA TYR A 38 -13.70 -3.08 -3.24
C TYR A 38 -14.16 -2.08 -4.30
N GLU A 39 -13.31 -1.76 -5.26
CA GLU A 39 -13.51 -0.68 -6.21
C GLU A 39 -13.77 -1.18 -7.64
N GLN A 40 -14.20 -2.42 -7.79
CA GLN A 40 -14.38 -3.02 -9.12
C GLN A 40 -15.34 -2.23 -10.01
N ASP A 41 -16.42 -1.73 -9.43
CA ASP A 41 -17.38 -0.92 -10.16
C ASP A 41 -16.80 0.41 -10.62
N VAL A 42 -15.99 1.02 -9.78
CA VAL A 42 -15.30 2.29 -10.11
C VAL A 42 -14.26 2.06 -11.20
N LEU A 43 -13.50 0.96 -11.11
CA LEU A 43 -12.42 0.65 -12.04
C LEU A 43 -12.95 0.21 -13.40
N TRP A 44 -14.15 -0.34 -13.44
CA TRP A 44 -14.73 -0.84 -14.68
C TRP A 44 -14.92 0.29 -15.68
N GLY A 45 -14.27 0.16 -16.83
CA GLY A 45 -14.32 1.17 -17.89
C GLY A 45 -13.31 2.29 -17.79
N LYS A 46 -12.52 2.34 -16.70
CA LYS A 46 -11.49 3.36 -16.53
C LYS A 46 -10.21 2.98 -17.27
N ASP A 47 -9.46 4.00 -17.69
CA ASP A 47 -8.08 3.80 -18.08
C ASP A 47 -7.29 3.57 -16.79
N LEU A 48 -6.95 2.32 -16.51
CA LEU A 48 -6.35 1.93 -15.24
C LEU A 48 -5.00 2.62 -15.01
N TYR A 49 -4.21 2.80 -16.07
CA TYR A 49 -2.92 3.48 -15.91
C TYR A 49 -3.10 4.89 -15.34
N THR A 50 -3.95 5.67 -15.96
CA THR A 50 -4.19 7.05 -15.53
C THR A 50 -4.84 7.12 -14.16
N PHE A 51 -5.84 6.24 -13.92
CA PHE A 51 -6.57 6.25 -12.67
C PHE A 51 -5.67 5.85 -11.49
N LEU A 52 -4.90 4.77 -11.64
CA LEU A 52 -4.00 4.30 -10.58
C LEU A 52 -2.86 5.29 -10.34
N ALA A 53 -2.35 5.93 -11.39
CA ALA A 53 -1.34 6.96 -11.24
C ALA A 53 -1.80 8.07 -10.31
N ASP A 54 -3.05 8.51 -10.46
CA ASP A 54 -3.62 9.56 -9.62
C ASP A 54 -3.79 9.09 -8.18
N ILE A 55 -4.28 7.84 -7.98
CA ILE A 55 -4.43 7.27 -6.64
C ILE A 55 -3.10 7.28 -5.90
N TYR A 56 -2.05 6.69 -6.51
CA TYR A 56 -0.75 6.57 -5.85
C TYR A 56 -0.04 7.91 -5.68
N SER A 57 -0.23 8.84 -6.62
CA SER A 57 0.48 10.11 -6.58
C SER A 57 -0.20 11.16 -5.71
N ASN A 58 -1.52 11.17 -5.67
CA ASN A 58 -2.26 12.31 -5.11
C ASN A 58 -3.37 11.95 -4.13
N LYS A 59 -3.97 10.77 -4.21
CA LYS A 59 -5.21 10.46 -3.49
C LYS A 59 -5.02 9.69 -2.20
N ALA A 60 -3.91 8.96 -2.05
CA ALA A 60 -3.65 8.16 -0.86
C ALA A 60 -2.56 8.79 -0.02
N ARG A 61 -2.78 8.81 1.30
CA ARG A 61 -1.80 9.37 2.23
C ARG A 61 -0.60 8.45 2.41
N TYR A 62 -0.86 7.14 2.48
CA TYR A 62 0.19 6.11 2.63
C TYR A 62 -0.01 5.02 1.60
N ALA A 63 1.07 4.30 1.31
CA ALA A 63 1.01 3.08 0.52
C ALA A 63 1.65 1.95 1.32
N ILE A 64 0.88 0.90 1.59
CA ILE A 64 1.43 -0.33 2.15
C ILE A 64 1.78 -1.24 0.98
N VAL A 65 3.05 -1.60 0.88
CA VAL A 65 3.54 -2.48 -0.19
C VAL A 65 3.83 -3.83 0.42
N PHE A 66 3.11 -4.85 -0.03
CA PHE A 66 3.27 -6.23 0.44
C PHE A 66 4.27 -6.94 -0.46
N ILE A 67 5.46 -7.18 0.06
CA ILE A 67 6.60 -7.68 -0.71
C ILE A 67 6.76 -9.17 -0.51
N SER A 68 6.68 -9.91 -1.61
CA SER A 68 6.88 -11.35 -1.67
C SER A 68 7.67 -11.70 -2.93
N GLN A 69 8.05 -12.96 -3.09
CA GLN A 69 8.65 -13.42 -4.34
C GLN A 69 7.74 -13.15 -5.54
N HIS A 70 6.44 -13.22 -5.33
CA HIS A 70 5.46 -12.94 -6.39
C HIS A 70 5.44 -11.48 -6.78
N TYR A 71 5.50 -10.61 -5.79
CA TYR A 71 5.50 -9.16 -6.02
C TYR A 71 6.74 -8.74 -6.80
N VAL A 72 7.90 -9.24 -6.41
CA VAL A 72 9.16 -8.88 -7.06
C VAL A 72 9.19 -9.33 -8.52
N LYS A 73 8.66 -10.51 -8.82
CA LYS A 73 8.59 -10.99 -10.21
C LYS A 73 7.74 -10.08 -11.10
N LYS A 74 6.78 -9.37 -10.51
CA LYS A 74 5.83 -8.52 -11.26
C LYS A 74 6.14 -7.04 -11.17
N CYS A 75 7.05 -6.62 -10.28
CA CYS A 75 7.24 -5.20 -10.00
C CYS A 75 7.73 -4.41 -11.21
N TRP A 76 8.51 -5.05 -12.10
CA TRP A 76 9.03 -4.37 -13.28
C TRP A 76 7.98 -4.11 -14.34
N THR A 77 6.84 -4.80 -14.27
CA THR A 77 5.74 -4.64 -15.20
C THR A 77 4.57 -3.86 -14.59
N LYS A 78 4.62 -3.55 -13.30
CA LYS A 78 3.56 -2.84 -12.60
C LYS A 78 3.86 -1.36 -12.54
N HIS A 79 2.97 -0.58 -13.10
CA HIS A 79 3.06 0.88 -13.04
C HIS A 79 2.89 1.40 -11.61
N GLU A 80 2.17 0.67 -10.76
CA GLU A 80 1.93 1.05 -9.36
C GLU A 80 3.22 1.31 -8.61
N PHE A 81 4.21 0.40 -8.71
CA PHE A 81 5.46 0.56 -7.99
C PHE A 81 6.25 1.77 -8.47
N LYS A 82 6.19 2.06 -9.77
CA LYS A 82 6.82 3.25 -10.32
C LYS A 82 6.27 4.52 -9.69
N PHE A 83 4.96 4.63 -9.56
CA PHE A 83 4.32 5.81 -8.97
C PHE A 83 4.62 5.92 -7.48
N ILE A 84 4.66 4.81 -6.77
CA ILE A 84 5.02 4.79 -5.36
C ILE A 84 6.44 5.31 -5.18
N ASN A 85 7.39 4.83 -5.98
CA ASN A 85 8.77 5.28 -5.92
C ASN A 85 8.93 6.74 -6.24
N GLU A 86 8.27 7.22 -7.28
CA GLU A 86 8.33 8.63 -7.65
C GLU A 86 7.84 9.52 -6.52
N ARG A 87 6.74 9.14 -5.87
CA ARG A 87 6.21 9.91 -4.78
C ARG A 87 7.13 9.87 -3.55
N MET A 88 7.76 8.73 -3.28
CA MET A 88 8.69 8.60 -2.17
C MET A 88 9.87 9.58 -2.31
N PHE A 89 10.40 9.72 -3.53
CA PHE A 89 11.48 10.66 -3.80
C PHE A 89 11.05 12.12 -3.67
N ASN A 90 9.80 12.42 -3.98
CA ASN A 90 9.29 13.78 -4.01
C ASN A 90 8.58 14.18 -2.72
N SER A 91 8.45 13.28 -1.76
CA SER A 91 7.76 13.52 -0.50
C SER A 91 8.74 13.68 0.64
N GLU A 92 8.50 14.68 1.50
CA GLU A 92 9.26 14.86 2.72
C GLU A 92 8.72 14.00 3.87
N THR A 93 7.60 13.32 3.64
CA THR A 93 6.93 12.51 4.67
C THR A 93 7.08 11.02 4.37
N GLU A 94 6.89 10.22 5.40
CA GLU A 94 6.89 8.77 5.29
C GLU A 94 5.65 8.33 4.51
N TYR A 95 5.83 7.95 3.25
CA TYR A 95 4.73 7.54 2.40
C TYR A 95 4.67 6.03 2.23
N LEU A 96 5.84 5.41 1.97
CA LEU A 96 5.93 3.98 1.67
C LEU A 96 6.09 3.17 2.95
N LEU A 97 5.19 2.22 3.16
CA LEU A 97 5.21 1.34 4.33
C LEU A 97 5.40 -0.10 3.87
N PRO A 98 6.64 -0.62 3.87
CA PRO A 98 6.92 -1.97 3.39
C PRO A 98 6.50 -3.04 4.40
N VAL A 99 5.87 -4.11 3.89
CA VAL A 99 5.56 -5.31 4.67
C VAL A 99 6.12 -6.51 3.90
N PHE A 100 7.09 -7.20 4.48
CA PHE A 100 7.70 -8.36 3.86
C PHE A 100 6.94 -9.62 4.27
N LEU A 101 6.40 -10.32 3.27
CA LEU A 101 5.65 -11.56 3.49
C LEU A 101 6.55 -12.79 3.46
N ASP A 102 7.77 -12.63 2.96
CA ASP A 102 8.80 -13.67 2.94
C ASP A 102 10.18 -12.98 2.97
N ASP A 103 11.25 -13.74 2.72
CA ASP A 103 12.62 -13.21 2.81
C ASP A 103 13.09 -12.48 1.54
N THR A 104 12.20 -12.28 0.58
CA THR A 104 12.54 -11.64 -0.68
C THR A 104 12.86 -10.17 -0.48
N LYS A 105 13.87 -9.68 -1.18
CA LYS A 105 14.24 -8.26 -1.15
C LYS A 105 13.74 -7.57 -2.41
N LEU A 106 13.43 -6.30 -2.28
CA LEU A 106 12.96 -5.49 -3.40
C LEU A 106 13.94 -4.34 -3.67
N CYS A 107 14.44 -4.26 -4.89
CA CYS A 107 15.28 -3.15 -5.32
C CYS A 107 14.51 -1.84 -5.27
N GLY A 108 15.19 -0.77 -4.87
CA GLY A 108 14.58 0.56 -4.82
C GLY A 108 14.09 0.95 -3.43
N ILE A 109 14.02 0.01 -2.49
CA ILE A 109 13.71 0.33 -1.10
C ILE A 109 15.05 0.39 -0.34
N PRO A 110 15.40 1.54 0.26
CA PRO A 110 16.64 1.65 1.03
C PRO A 110 16.66 0.66 2.19
N GLU A 111 17.81 0.09 2.48
CA GLU A 111 17.98 -0.82 3.61
C GLU A 111 17.68 -0.15 4.95
N THR A 112 17.79 1.17 5.00
CA THR A 112 17.49 1.95 6.19
C THR A 112 16.00 2.25 6.37
N GLN A 113 15.18 1.91 5.38
CA GLN A 113 13.73 2.12 5.45
C GLN A 113 13.11 1.18 6.48
N GLY A 114 12.32 1.72 7.40
CA GLY A 114 11.59 0.90 8.36
C GLY A 114 10.58 -0.02 7.68
N TYR A 115 10.44 -1.24 8.17
CA TYR A 115 9.55 -2.25 7.55
C TYR A 115 8.98 -3.19 8.60
N LEU A 116 7.92 -3.91 8.22
CA LEU A 116 7.36 -4.99 9.03
C LEU A 116 7.67 -6.34 8.39
N THR A 117 7.86 -7.35 9.22
CA THR A 117 8.04 -8.73 8.77
C THR A 117 7.49 -9.68 9.83
N ASN A 118 7.12 -10.89 9.44
CA ASN A 118 6.59 -11.91 10.34
C ASN A 118 5.35 -11.46 11.10
N LYS A 119 4.49 -10.69 10.44
CA LYS A 119 3.25 -10.17 11.02
C LYS A 119 2.04 -10.84 10.38
N THR A 120 0.99 -11.02 11.19
CA THR A 120 -0.31 -11.44 10.67
C THR A 120 -1.02 -10.25 10.04
N PRO A 121 -2.04 -10.48 9.19
CA PRO A 121 -2.83 -9.36 8.66
C PRO A 121 -3.42 -8.48 9.75
N TYR A 122 -3.86 -9.09 10.86
CA TYR A 122 -4.40 -8.34 12.00
C TYR A 122 -3.34 -7.42 12.60
N GLU A 123 -2.13 -7.95 12.80
CA GLU A 123 -1.04 -7.15 13.39
C GLU A 123 -0.66 -5.97 12.48
N VAL A 124 -0.60 -6.19 11.17
CA VAL A 124 -0.31 -5.12 10.21
C VAL A 124 -1.37 -4.03 10.30
N ALA A 125 -2.63 -4.43 10.29
CA ALA A 125 -3.75 -3.47 10.34
C ALA A 125 -3.74 -2.66 11.63
N VAL A 126 -3.51 -3.30 12.77
CA VAL A 126 -3.46 -2.61 14.07
C VAL A 126 -2.28 -1.65 14.13
N MET A 127 -1.12 -2.05 13.63
CA MET A 127 0.06 -1.18 13.61
C MET A 127 -0.15 0.02 12.72
N PHE A 128 -0.80 -0.16 11.59
CA PHE A 128 -1.14 0.97 10.72
C PHE A 128 -2.11 1.93 11.43
N ALA A 129 -3.13 1.40 12.08
CA ALA A 129 -4.09 2.23 12.83
C ALA A 129 -3.40 3.05 13.91
N LYS A 130 -2.45 2.46 14.62
CA LYS A 130 -1.67 3.19 15.62
C LYS A 130 -0.84 4.30 15.00
N LYS A 131 -0.25 4.03 13.85
CA LYS A 131 0.59 5.01 13.16
C LYS A 131 -0.24 6.21 12.71
N ILE A 132 -1.38 5.98 12.10
CA ILE A 132 -2.22 7.05 11.59
C ILE A 132 -2.82 7.89 12.73
N ASN A 133 -3.16 7.26 13.85
CA ASN A 133 -3.65 7.97 15.02
C ASN A 133 -2.59 8.87 15.63
N LYS A 134 -1.34 8.41 15.70
CA LYS A 134 -0.23 9.22 16.18
C LYS A 134 -0.01 10.44 15.29
N ASP A 135 -0.13 10.27 13.98
CA ASP A 135 0.03 11.37 13.03
C ASP A 135 -1.08 12.40 13.18
N ILE A 136 -2.27 11.96 13.58
CA ILE A 136 -3.42 12.84 13.78
C ILE A 136 -3.29 13.64 15.09
N ASP A 137 -2.69 13.04 16.12
CA ASP A 137 -2.57 13.63 17.45
C ASP A 137 -1.44 14.65 17.56
N VAL A 138 -0.74 14.90 16.50
CA VAL A 138 0.33 15.91 16.46
C VAL A 138 -0.23 17.34 16.24
#